data_87eb25c6e920b20a65efb550c14c43e2
#
_entry.id   87eb25c6e920b20a65efb550c14c43e2
#
_cell.length_a   1.000
_cell.length_b   1.000
_cell.length_c   1.000
_cell.angle_alpha   90.00
_cell.angle_beta   90.00
_cell.angle_gamma   90.00
#
_symmetry.space_group_name_H-M   'P 1'
#
loop_
_entity.id
_entity.type
_entity.pdbx_description
1 polymer ?
#
loop_
_entity_poly.entity_id
_entity_poly.type
_entity_poly.pdbx_seq_one_letter_code
_entity_poly.pdbx_strand_id
1 'polypeptide(L)'
;MPVNIPLKVVGPVGTRQVIDAMLTMLTLDQGYRHAHHEDLRANGPLTVDVVEVGPGETFTIGEVSVSTHATDHRPVDPSIGFRIEHDGKVAALAGDTIPCAGLDDLCLNADIYVQTVIRDDMVKQLATILPNSQRFLDILDYHSTVAQAGQTAARNNVKTLMLTHCVPAVQP
;
A
#
# COMPACT_ATOMS: atom_id res chain seq x y z
N MET A 1 15.43 29.50 6.40
CA MET A 1 14.49 29.45 7.53
C MET A 1 14.14 27.98 7.75
N PRO A 2 14.20 27.47 8.97
CA PRO A 2 13.72 26.13 9.24
C PRO A 2 12.21 26.10 8.99
N VAL A 3 11.78 25.22 8.12
CA VAL A 3 10.34 25.07 7.80
C VAL A 3 9.90 23.74 8.43
N ASN A 4 9.28 23.83 9.61
CA ASN A 4 8.65 22.65 10.21
C ASN A 4 7.30 22.42 9.51
N ILE A 5 7.36 21.77 8.35
CA ILE A 5 6.17 21.34 7.62
C ILE A 5 5.80 19.94 8.14
N PRO A 6 4.60 19.74 8.70
CA PRO A 6 4.14 18.43 9.11
C PRO A 6 4.17 17.44 7.94
N LEU A 7 4.68 16.23 8.17
CA LEU A 7 4.53 15.14 7.21
C LEU A 7 3.05 14.76 7.13
N LYS A 8 2.44 14.91 5.95
CA LYS A 8 1.07 14.49 5.75
C LYS A 8 1.02 12.99 5.44
N VAL A 9 0.25 12.25 6.21
CA VAL A 9 -0.01 10.81 6.02
C VAL A 9 -1.50 10.62 5.80
N VAL A 10 -1.87 9.94 4.71
CA VAL A 10 -3.26 9.61 4.40
C VAL A 10 -3.37 8.09 4.31
N GLY A 11 -4.33 7.51 5.01
CA GLY A 11 -4.54 6.07 5.02
C GLY A 11 -5.89 5.66 5.59
N PRO A 12 -6.20 4.36 5.65
CA PRO A 12 -7.48 3.88 6.18
C PRO A 12 -7.61 4.13 7.69
N VAL A 13 -8.81 3.91 8.21
CA VAL A 13 -9.08 3.93 9.66
C VAL A 13 -8.08 3.03 10.39
N GLY A 14 -7.47 3.54 11.47
CA GLY A 14 -6.39 2.89 12.21
C GLY A 14 -5.00 3.43 11.88
N THR A 15 -4.85 4.19 10.79
CA THR A 15 -3.56 4.82 10.41
C THR A 15 -3.01 5.71 11.52
N ARG A 16 -3.86 6.52 12.17
CA ARG A 16 -3.46 7.38 13.29
C ARG A 16 -2.84 6.57 14.42
N GLN A 17 -3.49 5.48 14.81
CA GLN A 17 -2.99 4.62 15.89
C GLN A 17 -1.59 4.06 15.59
N VAL A 18 -1.36 3.62 14.33
CA VAL A 18 -0.06 3.10 13.90
C VAL A 18 1.00 4.21 13.91
N ILE A 19 0.69 5.38 13.38
CA ILE A 19 1.63 6.51 13.33
C ILE A 19 2.00 6.98 14.73
N ASP A 20 1.03 7.12 15.64
CA ASP A 20 1.29 7.53 17.03
C ASP A 20 2.19 6.51 17.76
N ALA A 21 1.98 5.22 17.52
CA ALA A 21 2.83 4.16 18.06
C ALA A 21 4.26 4.24 17.48
N MET A 22 4.41 4.47 16.18
CA MET A 22 5.71 4.65 15.53
C MET A 22 6.46 5.87 16.06
N LEU A 23 5.80 7.01 16.23
CA LEU A 23 6.39 8.21 16.82
C LEU A 23 6.86 7.97 18.24
N THR A 24 6.07 7.24 19.03
CA THR A 24 6.44 6.82 20.40
C THR A 24 7.68 5.93 20.39
N MET A 25 7.73 4.94 19.51
CA MET A 25 8.89 4.03 19.36
C MET A 25 10.16 4.82 18.98
N LEU A 26 10.04 5.84 18.16
CA LEU A 26 11.17 6.64 17.65
C LEU A 26 11.61 7.77 18.61
N THR A 27 10.97 7.95 19.76
CA THR A 27 11.24 9.08 20.68
C THR A 27 12.71 9.19 21.07
N LEU A 28 13.37 8.07 21.42
CA LEU A 28 14.78 8.07 21.80
C LEU A 28 15.69 8.41 20.62
N ASP A 29 15.44 7.83 19.44
CA ASP A 29 16.23 8.10 18.22
C ASP A 29 16.10 9.58 17.82
N GLN A 30 14.90 10.14 17.86
CA GLN A 30 14.67 11.57 17.62
C GLN A 30 15.46 12.44 18.62
N GLY A 31 15.46 12.07 19.91
CA GLY A 31 16.23 12.76 20.94
C GLY A 31 17.73 12.77 20.64
N TYR A 32 18.30 11.64 20.23
CA TYR A 32 19.71 11.55 19.86
C TYR A 32 20.04 12.36 18.60
N ARG A 33 19.19 12.35 17.59
CA ARG A 33 19.38 13.15 16.37
C ARG A 33 19.32 14.64 16.66
N HIS A 34 18.36 15.08 17.46
CA HIS A 34 18.25 16.48 17.89
C HIS A 34 19.45 16.93 18.74
N ALA A 35 20.00 16.05 19.58
CA ALA A 35 21.20 16.37 20.36
C ALA A 35 22.44 16.53 19.47
N HIS A 36 22.55 15.77 18.39
CA HIS A 36 23.70 15.73 17.51
C HIS A 36 23.66 16.76 16.37
N HIS A 37 22.46 17.01 15.80
CA HIS A 37 22.28 17.85 14.61
C HIS A 37 21.59 19.18 14.96
N GLU A 38 22.30 20.28 14.77
CA GLU A 38 21.81 21.62 15.11
C GLU A 38 20.66 22.08 14.23
N ASP A 39 20.69 21.72 12.95
CA ASP A 39 19.61 21.99 11.98
C ASP A 39 18.30 21.29 12.37
N LEU A 40 18.34 20.06 12.88
CA LEU A 40 17.16 19.37 13.38
C LEU A 40 16.60 20.02 14.65
N ARG A 41 17.47 20.47 15.55
CA ARG A 41 17.04 21.23 16.75
C ARG A 41 16.29 22.51 16.39
N ALA A 42 16.78 23.23 15.37
CA ALA A 42 16.16 24.46 14.91
C ALA A 42 14.77 24.25 14.28
N ASN A 43 14.51 23.06 13.73
CA ASN A 43 13.23 22.69 13.12
C ASN A 43 12.19 22.15 14.12
N GLY A 44 12.61 21.79 15.34
CA GLY A 44 11.75 21.14 16.33
C GLY A 44 11.52 19.63 16.03
N PRO A 45 10.66 18.96 16.82
CA PRO A 45 10.35 17.57 16.66
C PRO A 45 9.58 17.29 15.36
N LEU A 46 9.71 16.06 14.83
CA LEU A 46 8.89 15.60 13.70
C LEU A 46 7.40 15.71 14.08
N THR A 47 6.65 16.42 13.24
CA THR A 47 5.19 16.52 13.35
C THR A 47 4.55 15.76 12.18
N VAL A 48 3.46 15.04 12.44
CA VAL A 48 2.72 14.28 11.44
C VAL A 48 1.26 14.68 11.47
N ASP A 49 0.74 15.04 10.30
CA ASP A 49 -0.69 15.29 10.10
C ASP A 49 -1.32 14.05 9.46
N VAL A 50 -2.14 13.33 10.23
CA VAL A 50 -2.78 12.10 9.78
C VAL A 50 -4.22 12.37 9.38
N VAL A 51 -4.57 11.99 8.16
CA VAL A 51 -5.93 12.00 7.64
C VAL A 51 -6.36 10.55 7.38
N GLU A 52 -7.39 10.11 8.06
CA GLU A 52 -7.99 8.80 7.82
C GLU A 52 -9.11 8.92 6.79
N VAL A 53 -9.08 8.03 5.80
CA VAL A 53 -10.03 7.99 4.67
C VAL A 53 -10.64 6.61 4.50
N GLY A 54 -11.88 6.57 4.05
CA GLY A 54 -12.57 5.35 3.66
C GLY A 54 -12.51 5.09 2.16
N PRO A 55 -13.05 3.95 1.69
CA PRO A 55 -13.25 3.69 0.27
C PRO A 55 -14.20 4.71 -0.36
N GLY A 56 -13.92 5.16 -1.59
CA GLY A 56 -14.75 6.11 -2.34
C GLY A 56 -14.48 7.57 -2.02
N GLU A 57 -13.51 7.87 -1.16
CA GLU A 57 -13.13 9.25 -0.88
C GLU A 57 -12.10 9.77 -1.89
N THR A 58 -12.08 11.08 -2.08
CA THR A 58 -11.14 11.76 -2.99
C THR A 58 -10.49 12.95 -2.27
N PHE A 59 -9.19 13.12 -2.49
CA PHE A 59 -8.42 14.27 -1.98
C PHE A 59 -7.36 14.69 -3.00
N THR A 60 -6.73 15.85 -2.77
CA THR A 60 -5.69 16.37 -3.66
C THR A 60 -4.38 16.58 -2.91
N ILE A 61 -3.27 16.39 -3.63
CA ILE A 61 -1.91 16.75 -3.19
C ILE A 61 -1.31 17.64 -4.29
N GLY A 62 -1.33 18.95 -4.07
CA GLY A 62 -1.03 19.89 -5.15
C GLY A 62 -2.02 19.73 -6.31
N GLU A 63 -1.52 19.48 -7.52
CA GLU A 63 -2.32 19.26 -8.73
C GLU A 63 -2.72 17.79 -8.94
N VAL A 64 -2.24 16.88 -8.09
CA VAL A 64 -2.52 15.45 -8.17
C VAL A 64 -3.85 15.15 -7.47
N SER A 65 -4.78 14.49 -8.16
CA SER A 65 -6.01 13.93 -7.59
C SER A 65 -5.79 12.49 -7.14
N VAL A 66 -6.27 12.14 -5.97
CA VAL A 66 -6.19 10.78 -5.42
C VAL A 66 -7.57 10.33 -4.99
N SER A 67 -8.04 9.21 -5.53
CA SER A 67 -9.25 8.55 -5.04
C SER A 67 -8.93 7.19 -4.43
N THR A 68 -9.72 6.80 -3.44
CA THR A 68 -9.58 5.53 -2.72
C THR A 68 -10.67 4.55 -3.17
N HIS A 69 -10.29 3.29 -3.33
CA HIS A 69 -11.20 2.22 -3.72
C HIS A 69 -11.09 1.05 -2.75
N ALA A 70 -12.21 0.40 -2.47
CA ALA A 70 -12.19 -0.80 -1.62
C ALA A 70 -11.38 -1.91 -2.28
N THR A 71 -10.49 -2.53 -1.51
CA THR A 71 -9.81 -3.79 -1.88
C THR A 71 -10.23 -4.90 -0.91
N ASP A 72 -9.92 -6.15 -1.23
CA ASP A 72 -10.26 -7.29 -0.38
C ASP A 72 -8.99 -8.00 0.08
N HIS A 73 -8.62 -7.76 1.32
CA HIS A 73 -7.47 -8.38 1.98
C HIS A 73 -7.86 -8.91 3.37
N ARG A 74 -9.04 -9.57 3.45
CA ARG A 74 -9.53 -10.08 4.73
C ARG A 74 -8.55 -11.03 5.43
N PRO A 75 -8.35 -10.91 6.76
CA PRO A 75 -9.22 -10.19 7.72
C PRO A 75 -8.91 -8.69 7.90
N VAL A 76 -8.04 -8.08 7.07
CA VAL A 76 -7.75 -6.64 7.12
C VAL A 76 -8.95 -5.87 6.58
N ASP A 77 -9.59 -5.05 7.43
CA ASP A 77 -10.76 -4.24 7.08
C ASP A 77 -10.76 -2.93 7.90
N PRO A 78 -10.81 -1.76 7.24
CA PRO A 78 -10.86 -1.57 5.79
C PRO A 78 -9.52 -1.80 5.09
N SER A 79 -9.57 -2.35 3.87
CA SER A 79 -8.44 -2.40 2.94
C SER A 79 -8.76 -1.50 1.74
N ILE A 80 -7.82 -0.64 1.36
CA ILE A 80 -8.02 0.35 0.29
C ILE A 80 -6.85 0.37 -0.69
N GLY A 81 -7.18 0.59 -1.98
CA GLY A 81 -6.22 0.96 -3.01
C GLY A 81 -6.31 2.44 -3.35
N PHE A 82 -5.27 3.00 -3.92
CA PHE A 82 -5.18 4.41 -4.31
C PHE A 82 -5.12 4.55 -5.83
N ARG A 83 -6.01 5.34 -6.40
CA ARG A 83 -6.00 5.75 -7.80
C ARG A 83 -5.51 7.20 -7.88
N ILE A 84 -4.39 7.40 -8.55
CA ILE A 84 -3.66 8.66 -8.64
C ILE A 84 -3.80 9.20 -10.06
N GLU A 85 -4.29 10.43 -10.20
CA GLU A 85 -4.53 11.05 -11.49
C GLU A 85 -3.83 12.41 -11.59
N HIS A 86 -3.09 12.60 -12.68
CA HIS A 86 -2.42 13.86 -13.02
C HIS A 86 -2.19 13.94 -14.53
N ASP A 87 -2.45 15.10 -15.13
CA ASP A 87 -2.24 15.37 -16.57
C ASP A 87 -2.79 14.27 -17.50
N GLY A 88 -4.00 13.77 -17.19
CA GLY A 88 -4.65 12.72 -17.97
C GLY A 88 -3.97 11.36 -17.88
N LYS A 89 -3.06 11.17 -16.94
CA LYS A 89 -2.43 9.89 -16.60
C LYS A 89 -3.00 9.32 -15.32
N VAL A 90 -3.08 8.00 -15.27
CA VAL A 90 -3.68 7.27 -14.17
C VAL A 90 -2.74 6.17 -13.69
N ALA A 91 -2.42 6.19 -12.38
CA ALA A 91 -1.74 5.10 -11.70
C ALA A 91 -2.66 4.48 -10.64
N ALA A 92 -2.85 3.17 -10.71
CA ALA A 92 -3.62 2.37 -9.76
C ALA A 92 -2.65 1.59 -8.85
N LEU A 93 -2.70 1.85 -7.55
CA LEU A 93 -1.88 1.17 -6.53
C LEU A 93 -2.81 0.32 -5.65
N ALA A 94 -2.79 -0.98 -5.84
CA ALA A 94 -3.76 -1.87 -5.20
C ALA A 94 -3.34 -2.37 -3.80
N GLY A 95 -2.06 -2.52 -3.54
CA GLY A 95 -1.58 -3.22 -2.34
C GLY A 95 -1.88 -4.73 -2.41
N ASP A 96 -1.99 -5.36 -1.24
CA ASP A 96 -2.40 -6.76 -1.12
C ASP A 96 -3.92 -6.88 -1.25
N THR A 97 -4.38 -7.69 -2.18
CA THR A 97 -5.82 -7.91 -2.41
C THR A 97 -6.06 -9.12 -3.31
N ILE A 98 -7.22 -9.73 -3.21
CA ILE A 98 -7.76 -10.62 -4.23
C ILE A 98 -8.58 -9.82 -5.27
N PRO A 99 -8.92 -10.40 -6.45
CA PRO A 99 -9.83 -9.77 -7.40
C PRO A 99 -11.19 -9.46 -6.76
N CYS A 100 -11.62 -8.20 -6.86
CA CYS A 100 -12.90 -7.73 -6.34
C CYS A 100 -13.39 -6.53 -7.16
N ALA A 101 -14.67 -6.14 -6.98
CA ALA A 101 -15.26 -5.04 -7.74
C ALA A 101 -14.52 -3.71 -7.55
N GLY A 102 -14.14 -3.38 -6.31
CA GLY A 102 -13.40 -2.14 -6.03
C GLY A 102 -12.00 -2.12 -6.65
N LEU A 103 -11.36 -3.29 -6.82
CA LEU A 103 -10.10 -3.41 -7.58
C LEU A 103 -10.33 -3.16 -9.08
N ASP A 104 -11.46 -3.60 -9.63
CA ASP A 104 -11.81 -3.31 -11.03
C ASP A 104 -12.04 -1.82 -11.24
N ASP A 105 -12.80 -1.15 -10.35
CA ASP A 105 -13.01 0.30 -10.40
C ASP A 105 -11.68 1.07 -10.26
N LEU A 106 -10.77 0.63 -9.37
CA LEU A 106 -9.44 1.19 -9.21
C LEU A 106 -8.62 1.14 -10.50
N CYS A 107 -8.67 0.01 -11.21
CA CYS A 107 -7.85 -0.29 -12.37
C CYS A 107 -8.42 0.24 -13.69
N LEU A 108 -9.67 0.67 -13.74
CA LEU A 108 -10.37 1.01 -14.98
C LEU A 108 -9.59 2.03 -15.83
N ASN A 109 -9.15 1.61 -17.04
CA ASN A 109 -8.37 2.40 -18.00
C ASN A 109 -7.07 3.01 -17.41
N ALA A 110 -6.45 2.40 -16.42
CA ALA A 110 -5.22 2.89 -15.84
C ALA A 110 -4.04 2.80 -16.82
N ASP A 111 -3.16 3.82 -16.81
CA ASP A 111 -1.90 3.77 -17.56
C ASP A 111 -0.93 2.79 -16.89
N ILE A 112 -0.91 2.76 -15.56
CA ILE A 112 -0.10 1.84 -14.76
C ILE A 112 -0.96 1.24 -13.65
N TYR A 113 -0.88 -0.07 -13.49
CA TYR A 113 -1.45 -0.82 -12.38
C TYR A 113 -0.33 -1.52 -11.63
N VAL A 114 -0.15 -1.20 -10.36
CA VAL A 114 0.84 -1.80 -9.46
C VAL A 114 0.15 -2.77 -8.53
N GLN A 115 0.51 -4.05 -8.60
CA GLN A 115 -0.11 -5.13 -7.85
C GLN A 115 0.93 -5.97 -7.12
N THR A 116 0.67 -6.23 -5.86
CA THR A 116 1.37 -7.29 -5.12
C THR A 116 0.84 -8.65 -5.55
N VAL A 117 1.71 -9.63 -5.74
CA VAL A 117 1.30 -10.95 -6.26
C VAL A 117 1.91 -12.10 -5.52
N ILE A 118 1.18 -13.22 -5.54
CA ILE A 118 1.65 -14.49 -5.01
C ILE A 118 1.92 -15.51 -6.13
N ARG A 119 3.00 -16.24 -5.98
CA ARG A 119 3.33 -17.42 -6.78
C ARG A 119 2.67 -18.64 -6.15
N ASP A 120 1.43 -18.87 -6.49
CA ASP A 120 0.63 -19.97 -5.93
C ASP A 120 1.22 -21.35 -6.19
N ASP A 121 1.87 -21.54 -7.33
CA ASP A 121 2.62 -22.75 -7.66
C ASP A 121 3.75 -23.01 -6.65
N MET A 122 4.55 -22.00 -6.33
CA MET A 122 5.64 -22.12 -5.35
C MET A 122 5.12 -22.31 -3.93
N VAL A 123 4.07 -21.60 -3.55
CA VAL A 123 3.42 -21.76 -2.23
C VAL A 123 2.92 -23.18 -2.05
N LYS A 124 2.21 -23.73 -3.04
CA LYS A 124 1.71 -25.11 -3.01
C LYS A 124 2.87 -26.12 -2.91
N GLN A 125 3.96 -25.89 -3.64
CA GLN A 125 5.14 -26.74 -3.56
C GLN A 125 5.80 -26.67 -2.18
N LEU A 126 6.00 -25.48 -1.61
CA LEU A 126 6.56 -25.31 -0.27
C LEU A 126 5.68 -25.96 0.81
N ALA A 127 4.37 -25.88 0.67
CA ALA A 127 3.43 -26.51 1.58
C ALA A 127 3.55 -28.05 1.65
N THR A 128 4.14 -28.70 0.63
CA THR A 128 4.37 -30.16 0.67
C THR A 128 5.58 -30.57 1.52
N ILE A 129 6.50 -29.64 1.80
CA ILE A 129 7.79 -29.95 2.44
C ILE A 129 7.98 -29.27 3.80
N LEU A 130 7.18 -28.22 4.07
CA LEU A 130 7.31 -27.45 5.31
C LEU A 130 6.29 -27.92 6.37
N PRO A 131 6.66 -27.90 7.67
CA PRO A 131 5.69 -28.09 8.72
C PRO A 131 4.67 -26.94 8.75
N ASN A 132 3.46 -27.18 9.25
CA ASN A 132 2.37 -26.21 9.28
C ASN A 132 1.92 -25.74 7.89
N SER A 133 1.87 -26.64 6.93
CA SER A 133 1.54 -26.38 5.52
C SER A 133 0.22 -25.63 5.33
N GLN A 134 -0.78 -25.83 6.19
CA GLN A 134 -2.05 -25.12 6.11
C GLN A 134 -1.88 -23.60 6.16
N ARG A 135 -1.02 -23.09 7.04
CA ARG A 135 -0.73 -21.66 7.16
C ARG A 135 -0.12 -21.05 5.89
N PHE A 136 0.62 -21.86 5.12
CA PHE A 136 1.14 -21.43 3.82
C PHE A 136 0.03 -21.39 2.76
N LEU A 137 -0.94 -22.29 2.84
CA LEU A 137 -2.06 -22.30 1.91
C LEU A 137 -3.05 -21.15 2.20
N ASP A 138 -3.25 -20.80 3.46
CA ASP A 138 -4.15 -19.71 3.87
C ASP A 138 -3.76 -18.36 3.23
N ILE A 139 -2.47 -18.13 2.92
CA ILE A 139 -2.04 -16.89 2.27
C ILE A 139 -2.57 -16.72 0.84
N LEU A 140 -3.04 -17.81 0.21
CA LEU A 140 -3.68 -17.77 -1.11
C LEU A 140 -5.08 -17.14 -1.08
N ASP A 141 -5.71 -17.08 0.10
CA ASP A 141 -7.08 -16.62 0.25
C ASP A 141 -7.20 -15.09 0.20
N TYR A 142 -6.08 -14.37 0.35
CA TYR A 142 -6.06 -12.91 0.44
C TYR A 142 -4.99 -12.22 -0.43
N HIS A 143 -4.37 -12.97 -1.36
CA HIS A 143 -3.45 -12.40 -2.35
C HIS A 143 -3.84 -12.80 -3.77
N SER A 144 -3.71 -11.87 -4.70
CA SER A 144 -3.86 -12.18 -6.14
C SER A 144 -2.68 -13.00 -6.65
N THR A 145 -2.96 -14.04 -7.41
CA THR A 145 -1.94 -14.72 -8.19
C THR A 145 -1.46 -13.85 -9.36
N VAL A 146 -0.30 -14.17 -9.94
CA VAL A 146 0.21 -13.50 -11.15
C VAL A 146 -0.82 -13.56 -12.29
N ALA A 147 -1.50 -14.72 -12.45
CA ALA A 147 -2.53 -14.89 -13.47
C ALA A 147 -3.76 -13.99 -13.21
N GLN A 148 -4.22 -13.90 -11.96
CA GLN A 148 -5.35 -13.04 -11.57
C GLN A 148 -5.02 -11.56 -11.78
N ALA A 149 -3.81 -11.11 -11.44
CA ALA A 149 -3.37 -9.74 -11.70
C ALA A 149 -3.38 -9.42 -13.21
N GLY A 150 -2.89 -10.34 -14.05
CA GLY A 150 -2.96 -10.23 -15.50
C GLY A 150 -4.40 -10.17 -16.04
N GLN A 151 -5.30 -11.00 -15.52
CA GLN A 151 -6.72 -10.99 -15.88
C GLN A 151 -7.39 -9.67 -15.46
N THR A 152 -7.09 -9.14 -14.25
CA THR A 152 -7.58 -7.84 -13.80
C THR A 152 -7.10 -6.72 -14.73
N ALA A 153 -5.83 -6.71 -15.08
CA ALA A 153 -5.27 -5.74 -16.02
C ALA A 153 -5.96 -5.78 -17.39
N ALA A 154 -6.14 -6.98 -17.94
CA ALA A 154 -6.73 -7.17 -19.27
C ALA A 154 -8.21 -6.72 -19.33
N ARG A 155 -9.04 -7.14 -18.35
CA ARG A 155 -10.47 -6.78 -18.36
C ARG A 155 -10.74 -5.29 -18.11
N ASN A 156 -9.79 -4.60 -17.46
CA ASN A 156 -9.90 -3.17 -17.14
C ASN A 156 -9.12 -2.27 -18.10
N ASN A 157 -8.65 -2.80 -19.22
CA ASN A 157 -7.92 -2.04 -20.26
C ASN A 157 -6.69 -1.30 -19.70
N VAL A 158 -5.96 -1.92 -18.79
CA VAL A 158 -4.72 -1.38 -18.23
C VAL A 158 -3.60 -1.43 -19.27
N LYS A 159 -2.83 -0.35 -19.39
CA LYS A 159 -1.73 -0.29 -20.39
C LYS A 159 -0.46 -0.99 -19.92
N THR A 160 -0.14 -0.85 -18.65
CA THR A 160 1.07 -1.44 -18.04
C THR A 160 0.74 -2.07 -16.70
N LEU A 161 0.99 -3.36 -16.56
CA LEU A 161 0.93 -4.06 -15.27
C LEU A 161 2.35 -4.14 -14.69
N MET A 162 2.51 -3.62 -13.48
CA MET A 162 3.75 -3.75 -12.69
C MET A 162 3.49 -4.68 -11.50
N LEU A 163 4.22 -5.79 -11.46
CA LEU A 163 4.16 -6.73 -10.34
C LEU A 163 5.22 -6.35 -9.30
N THR A 164 4.83 -6.34 -8.05
CA THR A 164 5.70 -6.02 -6.91
C THR A 164 5.43 -6.99 -5.76
N HIS A 165 6.25 -6.93 -4.72
CA HIS A 165 6.08 -7.74 -3.51
C HIS A 165 5.74 -9.20 -3.83
N CYS A 166 6.52 -9.81 -4.74
CA CYS A 166 6.31 -11.20 -5.13
C CYS A 166 6.53 -12.16 -3.95
N VAL A 167 5.51 -12.93 -3.60
CA VAL A 167 5.56 -13.89 -2.49
C VAL A 167 5.48 -15.32 -3.04
N PRO A 168 6.37 -16.24 -2.65
CA PRO A 168 7.65 -15.97 -2.00
C PRO A 168 8.58 -15.17 -2.92
N ALA A 169 9.56 -14.46 -2.29
CA ALA A 169 10.51 -13.68 -3.04
C ALA A 169 11.25 -14.54 -4.08
N VAL A 170 11.31 -14.06 -5.32
CA VAL A 170 12.08 -14.72 -6.37
C VAL A 170 13.56 -14.49 -6.06
N GLN A 171 14.30 -15.56 -5.81
CA GLN A 171 15.76 -15.48 -5.74
C GLN A 171 16.29 -15.25 -7.16
N PRO A 172 17.26 -14.37 -7.37
CA PRO A 172 17.86 -14.14 -8.68
C PRO A 172 18.63 -15.35 -9.19
#